data_aecb51fd32c504381f05165349b33bf9
#
_entry.id   aecb51fd32c504381f05165349b33bf9
#
_cell.length_a   1.000
_cell.length_b   1.000
_cell.length_c   1.000
_cell.angle_alpha   90.00
_cell.angle_beta   90.00
_cell.angle_gamma   90.00
#
_symmetry.space_group_name_H-M   'P 1'
#
loop_
_entity.id
_entity.type
_entity.pdbx_description
1 polymer ?
#
loop_
_entity_poly.entity_id
_entity_poly.type
_entity_poly.pdbx_seq_one_letter_code
_entity_poly.pdbx_strand_id
1 'polypeptide(L)'
;MKVLITTDWYKPVVNGVVTSVLNLAQVLQDRGHEVRILTLSSTHHSYKEGNVTYIASVGVGKIYPNARVRTAPPSPFIRELIEWKPDVVHSQCEFSTFLAARHIAKKCNAPLIHTYHTVYEDYTHYYSPSARLGRYMAAHFSKWILNKTEYAIVPTEKVHDLLEEYGVDTPVAVIPSGIEMSRFQTPQDQEKEKELRHRLGIEPEDMVLVYLGRLAQEKNIQELFQLIRARHQKSLKLLLVGDGPYRQELEEAVQQMQIQDQVIFAGMVSPEEVNYYYHLGDVFVSASQSETQGLTYIEAMASGLPILCKDDPCLDEVVENGENGFTYASPEEFETVLDYLLEDRAARQHIGKKAVESTQENYSTEAFAREVDEIYAQAPKDVERKSAIRRQATRIISRVTKSED
;
A
#
# COMPACT_ATOMS: atom_id res chain seq x y z
N MET A 1 24.64 -0.99 4.07
CA MET A 1 24.18 -0.61 5.41
C MET A 1 23.43 -1.78 6.03
N LYS A 2 23.30 -1.80 7.37
CA LYS A 2 22.42 -2.72 8.10
C LYS A 2 21.07 -2.06 8.29
N VAL A 3 20.05 -2.58 7.65
CA VAL A 3 18.69 -2.03 7.67
C VAL A 3 17.76 -2.98 8.42
N LEU A 4 17.12 -2.50 9.49
CA LEU A 4 16.07 -3.23 10.19
C LEU A 4 14.70 -2.72 9.73
N ILE A 5 13.95 -3.54 9.03
CA ILE A 5 12.55 -3.27 8.68
C ILE A 5 11.65 -3.86 9.76
N THR A 6 10.65 -3.11 10.24
CA THR A 6 9.68 -3.62 11.21
C THR A 6 8.26 -3.46 10.70
N THR A 7 7.43 -4.50 10.85
CA THR A 7 6.05 -4.53 10.36
C THR A 7 5.17 -5.42 11.22
N ASP A 8 3.92 -5.01 11.47
CA ASP A 8 2.94 -5.86 12.15
C ASP A 8 2.34 -6.92 11.22
N TRP A 9 2.38 -6.66 9.89
CA TRP A 9 1.85 -7.52 8.85
C TRP A 9 2.97 -8.14 8.03
N TYR A 10 2.95 -9.47 7.89
CA TYR A 10 3.91 -10.23 7.08
C TYR A 10 3.29 -11.50 6.53
N LYS A 11 4.03 -12.23 5.68
CA LYS A 11 3.56 -13.52 5.14
C LYS A 11 2.99 -14.43 6.24
N PRO A 12 1.86 -15.14 6.02
CA PRO A 12 1.16 -15.35 4.74
C PRO A 12 0.05 -14.31 4.43
N VAL A 13 -0.04 -13.20 5.16
CA VAL A 13 -1.04 -12.15 4.89
C VAL A 13 -0.73 -11.49 3.55
N VAL A 14 -1.77 -11.25 2.75
CA VAL A 14 -1.69 -10.56 1.45
C VAL A 14 -2.39 -9.23 1.56
N ASN A 15 -1.63 -8.14 1.50
CA ASN A 15 -2.13 -6.76 1.43
C ASN A 15 -1.02 -5.83 0.91
N GLY A 16 -1.36 -4.57 0.60
CA GLY A 16 -0.41 -3.58 0.06
C GLY A 16 0.81 -3.32 0.96
N VAL A 17 0.64 -3.32 2.29
CA VAL A 17 1.76 -3.13 3.24
C VAL A 17 2.76 -4.28 3.12
N VAL A 18 2.28 -5.53 3.10
CA VAL A 18 3.14 -6.72 2.97
C VAL A 18 3.86 -6.70 1.63
N THR A 19 3.17 -6.36 0.54
CA THR A 19 3.77 -6.23 -0.79
C THR A 19 4.88 -5.18 -0.79
N SER A 20 4.63 -3.99 -0.27
CA SER A 20 5.62 -2.91 -0.15
C SER A 20 6.84 -3.33 0.68
N VAL A 21 6.63 -3.99 1.83
CA VAL A 21 7.70 -4.49 2.71
C VAL A 21 8.57 -5.52 1.99
N LEU A 22 7.97 -6.45 1.27
CA LEU A 22 8.69 -7.51 0.55
C LEU A 22 9.51 -6.94 -0.60
N ASN A 23 8.92 -6.04 -1.39
CA ASN A 23 9.60 -5.36 -2.49
C ASN A 23 10.77 -4.52 -1.98
N LEU A 24 10.55 -3.73 -0.92
CA LEU A 24 11.61 -2.95 -0.28
C LEU A 24 12.74 -3.84 0.25
N ALA A 25 12.43 -4.90 0.98
CA ALA A 25 13.44 -5.79 1.55
C ALA A 25 14.28 -6.45 0.47
N GLN A 26 13.63 -6.93 -0.61
CA GLN A 26 14.32 -7.58 -1.72
C GLN A 26 15.26 -6.61 -2.44
N VAL A 27 14.74 -5.45 -2.88
CA VAL A 27 15.55 -4.51 -3.65
C VAL A 27 16.70 -3.92 -2.85
N LEU A 28 16.54 -3.71 -1.53
CA LEU A 28 17.65 -3.29 -0.67
C LEU A 28 18.72 -4.37 -0.54
N GLN A 29 18.34 -5.66 -0.49
CA GLN A 29 19.30 -6.76 -0.51
C GLN A 29 20.07 -6.83 -1.84
N ASP A 30 19.36 -6.68 -2.97
CA ASP A 30 19.96 -6.67 -4.31
C ASP A 30 20.95 -5.51 -4.49
N ARG A 31 20.74 -4.40 -3.79
CA ARG A 31 21.65 -3.24 -3.71
C ARG A 31 22.78 -3.40 -2.68
N GLY A 32 22.88 -4.57 -2.05
CA GLY A 32 23.97 -4.91 -1.13
C GLY A 32 23.79 -4.46 0.32
N HIS A 33 22.57 -4.13 0.74
CA HIS A 33 22.28 -3.88 2.15
C HIS A 33 22.09 -5.20 2.90
N GLU A 34 22.51 -5.25 4.17
CA GLU A 34 22.17 -6.34 5.07
C GLU A 34 20.81 -6.04 5.72
N VAL A 35 19.75 -6.71 5.24
CA VAL A 35 18.38 -6.46 5.66
C VAL A 35 17.93 -7.53 6.65
N ARG A 36 17.38 -7.11 7.80
CA ARG A 36 16.64 -7.95 8.74
C ARG A 36 15.22 -7.42 8.90
N ILE A 37 14.28 -8.35 9.14
CA ILE A 37 12.86 -8.02 9.32
C ILE A 37 12.44 -8.43 10.74
N LEU A 38 11.69 -7.57 11.41
CA LEU A 38 11.02 -7.85 12.67
C LEU A 38 9.50 -7.79 12.47
N THR A 39 8.81 -8.89 12.75
CA THR A 39 7.37 -8.97 12.63
C THR A 39 6.70 -9.70 13.79
N LEU A 40 5.37 -9.79 13.77
CA LEU A 40 4.58 -10.50 14.77
C LEU A 40 4.41 -11.98 14.39
N SER A 41 4.66 -12.86 15.35
CA SER A 41 4.38 -14.31 15.19
C SER A 41 2.87 -14.54 15.16
N SER A 42 2.42 -15.50 14.36
CA SER A 42 1.04 -16.02 14.41
C SER A 42 0.75 -16.81 15.69
N THR A 43 1.76 -17.10 16.51
CA THR A 43 1.68 -17.92 17.72
C THR A 43 2.13 -17.15 18.97
N HIS A 44 2.00 -17.77 20.13
CA HIS A 44 2.50 -17.26 21.41
C HIS A 44 4.03 -17.43 21.59
N HIS A 45 4.74 -17.92 20.59
CA HIS A 45 6.18 -18.15 20.62
C HIS A 45 6.90 -17.21 19.67
N SER A 46 8.05 -16.69 20.12
CA SER A 46 8.99 -15.97 19.27
C SER A 46 9.95 -16.96 18.63
N TYR A 47 10.27 -16.76 17.37
CA TYR A 47 11.23 -17.57 16.62
C TYR A 47 11.90 -16.75 15.52
N LYS A 48 12.87 -17.34 14.82
CA LYS A 48 13.58 -16.73 13.71
C LYS A 48 13.61 -17.69 12.53
N GLU A 49 13.41 -17.15 11.35
CA GLU A 49 13.51 -17.87 10.08
C GLU A 49 14.29 -17.00 9.09
N GLY A 50 15.48 -17.47 8.70
CA GLY A 50 16.39 -16.69 7.87
C GLY A 50 16.72 -15.33 8.49
N ASN A 51 16.45 -14.27 7.77
CA ASN A 51 16.63 -12.87 8.20
C ASN A 51 15.38 -12.27 8.90
N VAL A 52 14.32 -13.06 9.10
CA VAL A 52 13.07 -12.61 9.70
C VAL A 52 12.96 -13.07 11.14
N THR A 53 12.69 -12.14 12.02
CA THR A 53 12.44 -12.35 13.45
C THR A 53 10.96 -12.20 13.74
N TYR A 54 10.33 -13.24 14.25
CA TYR A 54 8.93 -13.28 14.64
C TYR A 54 8.81 -13.15 16.16
N ILE A 55 8.13 -12.13 16.67
CA ILE A 55 7.89 -11.95 18.11
C ILE A 55 6.50 -12.40 18.52
N ALA A 56 6.40 -13.08 19.66
CA ALA A 56 5.16 -13.61 20.21
C ALA A 56 4.04 -12.57 20.25
N SER A 57 2.85 -12.95 19.79
CA SER A 57 1.69 -12.07 19.75
C SER A 57 0.37 -12.83 19.96
N VAL A 58 -0.71 -12.09 20.25
CA VAL A 58 -2.09 -12.59 20.29
C VAL A 58 -2.94 -11.89 19.24
N GLY A 59 -3.88 -12.63 18.67
CA GLY A 59 -4.84 -12.07 17.74
C GLY A 59 -5.85 -11.16 18.44
N VAL A 60 -6.12 -10.01 17.83
CA VAL A 60 -7.18 -9.06 18.24
C VAL A 60 -8.18 -8.85 17.10
N GLY A 61 -8.43 -9.90 16.34
CA GLY A 61 -9.28 -9.91 15.14
C GLY A 61 -10.72 -9.41 15.33
N LYS A 62 -11.19 -9.26 16.58
CA LYS A 62 -12.47 -8.59 16.89
C LYS A 62 -12.43 -7.07 16.64
N ILE A 63 -11.24 -6.46 16.68
CA ILE A 63 -11.04 -5.02 16.44
C ILE A 63 -10.79 -4.78 14.96
N TYR A 64 -9.91 -5.56 14.38
CA TYR A 64 -9.61 -5.50 12.95
C TYR A 64 -9.18 -6.90 12.45
N PRO A 65 -9.67 -7.38 11.29
CA PRO A 65 -9.35 -8.70 10.77
C PRO A 65 -7.84 -8.94 10.70
N ASN A 66 -7.39 -10.07 11.23
CA ASN A 66 -5.98 -10.49 11.29
C ASN A 66 -5.05 -9.58 12.12
N ALA A 67 -5.55 -8.55 12.82
CA ALA A 67 -4.73 -7.72 13.69
C ALA A 67 -4.18 -8.52 14.87
N ARG A 68 -2.94 -8.21 15.24
CA ARG A 68 -2.22 -8.88 16.32
C ARG A 68 -1.53 -7.86 17.22
N VAL A 69 -1.40 -8.19 18.49
CA VAL A 69 -0.71 -7.35 19.48
C VAL A 69 0.36 -8.17 20.19
N ARG A 70 1.53 -7.58 20.40
CA ARG A 70 2.62 -8.18 21.15
C ARG A 70 2.24 -8.36 22.61
N THR A 71 2.49 -9.54 23.18
CA THR A 71 2.15 -9.89 24.56
C THR A 71 3.35 -10.11 25.47
N ALA A 72 4.55 -10.22 24.90
CA ALA A 72 5.74 -10.62 25.65
C ALA A 72 6.61 -9.43 26.10
N PRO A 73 7.29 -9.53 27.27
CA PRO A 73 8.35 -8.61 27.67
C PRO A 73 9.51 -8.61 26.65
N PRO A 74 10.57 -7.80 26.84
CA PRO A 74 11.71 -7.76 25.92
C PRO A 74 12.24 -9.16 25.62
N SER A 75 12.05 -9.62 24.38
CA SER A 75 12.47 -10.93 23.90
C SER A 75 13.98 -10.97 23.72
N PRO A 76 14.66 -12.12 23.93
CA PRO A 76 16.06 -12.31 23.56
C PRO A 76 16.35 -11.90 22.11
N PHE A 77 15.39 -12.11 21.21
CA PHE A 77 15.47 -11.71 19.80
C PHE A 77 15.56 -10.19 19.59
N ILE A 78 14.89 -9.39 20.43
CA ILE A 78 15.05 -7.92 20.41
C ILE A 78 16.47 -7.52 20.83
N ARG A 79 17.03 -8.23 21.83
CA ARG A 79 18.42 -8.01 22.24
C ARG A 79 19.41 -8.36 21.13
N GLU A 80 19.21 -9.48 20.42
CA GLU A 80 20.01 -9.87 19.26
C GLU A 80 19.99 -8.78 18.16
N LEU A 81 18.83 -8.18 17.88
CA LEU A 81 18.72 -7.08 16.92
C LEU A 81 19.45 -5.82 17.38
N ILE A 82 19.46 -5.52 18.69
CA ILE A 82 20.23 -4.40 19.24
C ILE A 82 21.74 -4.69 19.14
N GLU A 83 22.18 -5.93 19.43
CA GLU A 83 23.57 -6.36 19.33
C GLU A 83 24.06 -6.37 17.87
N TRP A 84 23.17 -6.62 16.92
CA TRP A 84 23.47 -6.53 15.49
C TRP A 84 23.74 -5.09 15.03
N LYS A 85 23.26 -4.08 15.77
CA LYS A 85 23.48 -2.64 15.54
C LYS A 85 23.05 -2.20 14.13
N PRO A 86 21.75 -2.08 13.85
CA PRO A 86 21.28 -1.53 12.58
C PRO A 86 21.78 -0.08 12.42
N ASP A 87 22.14 0.27 11.19
CA ASP A 87 22.48 1.64 10.79
C ASP A 87 21.21 2.49 10.65
N VAL A 88 20.09 1.86 10.24
CA VAL A 88 18.76 2.45 10.06
C VAL A 88 17.70 1.48 10.59
N VAL A 89 16.68 2.00 11.24
CA VAL A 89 15.45 1.27 11.59
C VAL A 89 14.30 1.87 10.82
N HIS A 90 13.64 1.07 9.96
CA HIS A 90 12.53 1.49 9.11
C HIS A 90 11.24 0.77 9.53
N SER A 91 10.31 1.51 10.12
CA SER A 91 9.01 1.01 10.54
C SER A 91 7.96 1.14 9.43
N GLN A 92 7.12 0.12 9.25
CA GLN A 92 6.08 0.05 8.22
C GLN A 92 4.66 -0.04 8.83
N CYS A 93 4.57 -0.08 10.16
CA CYS A 93 3.30 -0.13 10.90
C CYS A 93 3.43 0.63 12.22
N GLU A 94 2.31 1.14 12.73
CA GLU A 94 2.24 2.11 13.83
C GLU A 94 2.06 1.47 15.22
N PHE A 95 1.84 0.15 15.30
CA PHE A 95 1.44 -0.50 16.56
C PHE A 95 2.60 -1.22 17.27
N SER A 96 2.50 -2.53 17.42
CA SER A 96 3.39 -3.31 18.26
C SER A 96 4.85 -3.29 17.81
N THR A 97 5.09 -3.41 16.51
CA THR A 97 6.45 -3.40 15.96
C THR A 97 7.06 -2.00 15.92
N PHE A 98 6.24 -0.93 15.83
CA PHE A 98 6.73 0.44 15.98
C PHE A 98 7.37 0.68 17.37
N LEU A 99 6.73 0.21 18.42
CA LEU A 99 7.29 0.35 19.77
C LEU A 99 8.62 -0.40 19.92
N ALA A 100 8.76 -1.57 19.29
CA ALA A 100 10.01 -2.32 19.24
C ALA A 100 11.06 -1.58 18.38
N ALA A 101 10.68 -1.08 17.21
CA ALA A 101 11.53 -0.28 16.33
C ALA A 101 12.13 0.92 17.07
N ARG A 102 11.28 1.71 17.71
CA ARG A 102 11.69 2.87 18.51
C ARG A 102 12.65 2.49 19.65
N HIS A 103 12.40 1.37 20.32
CA HIS A 103 13.29 0.89 21.39
C HIS A 103 14.67 0.51 20.83
N ILE A 104 14.73 -0.23 19.71
CA ILE A 104 15.97 -0.64 19.06
C ILE A 104 16.72 0.59 18.53
N ALA A 105 16.05 1.47 17.79
CA ALA A 105 16.63 2.70 17.25
C ALA A 105 17.30 3.55 18.36
N LYS A 106 16.60 3.75 19.48
CA LYS A 106 17.14 4.48 20.64
C LYS A 106 18.35 3.78 21.25
N LYS A 107 18.36 2.44 21.36
CA LYS A 107 19.48 1.69 21.94
C LYS A 107 20.71 1.68 21.04
N CYS A 108 20.49 1.67 19.72
CA CYS A 108 21.57 1.65 18.73
C CYS A 108 22.01 3.07 18.31
N ASN A 109 21.32 4.12 18.72
CA ASN A 109 21.49 5.51 18.24
C ASN A 109 21.33 5.58 16.70
N ALA A 110 20.42 4.75 16.16
CA ALA A 110 20.08 4.71 14.75
C ALA A 110 18.87 5.60 14.45
N PRO A 111 18.76 6.23 13.26
CA PRO A 111 17.56 6.93 12.87
C PRO A 111 16.39 5.96 12.76
N LEU A 112 15.21 6.44 13.17
CA LEU A 112 13.93 5.76 12.97
C LEU A 112 13.19 6.46 11.84
N ILE A 113 12.98 5.73 10.74
CA ILE A 113 12.20 6.16 9.59
C ILE A 113 10.87 5.41 9.65
N HIS A 114 9.79 6.02 9.18
CA HIS A 114 8.49 5.39 9.14
C HIS A 114 7.80 5.61 7.80
N THR A 115 7.35 4.54 7.14
CA THR A 115 6.44 4.65 5.99
C THR A 115 5.00 4.58 6.48
N TYR A 116 4.22 5.60 6.16
CA TYR A 116 2.81 5.73 6.52
C TYR A 116 1.93 5.17 5.40
N HIS A 117 1.35 3.99 5.64
CA HIS A 117 0.60 3.24 4.63
C HIS A 117 -0.92 3.38 4.73
N THR A 118 -1.45 3.93 5.82
CA THR A 118 -2.88 3.86 6.12
C THR A 118 -3.45 5.22 6.47
N VAL A 119 -4.38 5.71 5.65
CA VAL A 119 -5.20 6.88 5.98
C VAL A 119 -6.28 6.45 6.97
N TYR A 120 -6.00 6.60 8.27
CA TYR A 120 -6.88 6.09 9.34
C TYR A 120 -8.26 6.74 9.36
N GLU A 121 -8.41 7.95 8.82
CA GLU A 121 -9.70 8.61 8.78
C GLU A 121 -10.72 7.91 7.88
N ASP A 122 -10.29 7.19 6.84
CA ASP A 122 -11.15 6.39 5.97
C ASP A 122 -11.74 5.17 6.69
N TYR A 123 -11.10 4.77 7.79
CA TYR A 123 -11.47 3.61 8.60
C TYR A 123 -12.21 3.96 9.89
N THR A 124 -12.65 5.21 10.04
CA THR A 124 -13.30 5.69 11.28
C THR A 124 -14.53 4.88 11.67
N HIS A 125 -15.26 4.33 10.71
CA HIS A 125 -16.44 3.50 10.94
C HIS A 125 -16.15 2.20 11.70
N TYR A 126 -14.89 1.73 11.74
CA TYR A 126 -14.51 0.55 12.51
C TYR A 126 -14.26 0.83 14.00
N TYR A 127 -13.93 2.07 14.38
CA TYR A 127 -13.48 2.36 15.75
C TYR A 127 -14.15 3.57 16.39
N SER A 128 -14.98 4.33 15.68
CA SER A 128 -15.64 5.52 16.20
C SER A 128 -17.11 5.61 15.77
N PRO A 129 -18.03 5.91 16.67
CA PRO A 129 -19.44 6.13 16.33
C PRO A 129 -19.67 7.47 15.59
N SER A 130 -18.67 8.34 15.54
CA SER A 130 -18.72 9.66 14.90
C SER A 130 -17.50 9.86 13.99
N ALA A 131 -17.75 10.11 12.71
CA ALA A 131 -16.69 10.38 11.75
C ALA A 131 -15.79 11.58 12.16
N ARG A 132 -16.39 12.64 12.75
CA ARG A 132 -15.64 13.82 13.23
C ARG A 132 -14.70 13.46 14.39
N LEU A 133 -15.16 12.68 15.36
CA LEU A 133 -14.34 12.22 16.47
C LEU A 133 -13.26 11.25 15.96
N GLY A 134 -13.61 10.34 15.06
CA GLY A 134 -12.68 9.39 14.45
C GLY A 134 -11.54 10.10 13.73
N ARG A 135 -11.82 11.12 12.91
CA ARG A 135 -10.79 11.94 12.25
C ARG A 135 -9.88 12.64 13.25
N TYR A 136 -10.45 13.26 14.30
CA TYR A 136 -9.66 13.88 15.36
C TYR A 136 -8.71 12.88 16.03
N MET A 137 -9.19 11.67 16.33
CA MET A 137 -8.37 10.61 16.91
C MET A 137 -7.28 10.15 15.94
N ALA A 138 -7.61 9.96 14.66
CA ALA A 138 -6.67 9.59 13.61
C ALA A 138 -5.54 10.63 13.48
N ALA A 139 -5.88 11.91 13.40
CA ALA A 139 -4.92 13.01 13.30
C ALA A 139 -3.96 13.04 14.50
N HIS A 140 -4.49 12.94 15.71
CA HIS A 140 -3.66 12.97 16.93
C HIS A 140 -2.78 11.73 17.05
N PHE A 141 -3.28 10.56 16.68
CA PHE A 141 -2.52 9.32 16.68
C PHE A 141 -1.38 9.37 15.65
N SER A 142 -1.67 9.76 14.41
CA SER A 142 -0.67 9.88 13.35
C SER A 142 0.42 10.89 13.72
N LYS A 143 0.04 12.09 14.18
CA LYS A 143 0.99 13.09 14.69
C LYS A 143 1.84 12.54 15.84
N TRP A 144 1.23 11.82 16.79
CA TRP A 144 1.95 11.28 17.94
C TRP A 144 2.96 10.20 17.55
N ILE A 145 2.66 9.38 16.55
CA ILE A 145 3.57 8.36 16.01
C ILE A 145 4.71 9.04 15.25
N LEU A 146 4.36 9.85 14.23
CA LEU A 146 5.31 10.40 13.29
C LEU A 146 6.30 11.38 13.95
N ASN A 147 5.85 12.18 14.90
CA ASN A 147 6.74 13.10 15.65
C ASN A 147 7.77 12.37 16.56
N LYS A 148 7.80 11.03 16.52
CA LYS A 148 8.84 10.20 17.19
C LYS A 148 9.84 9.60 16.22
N THR A 149 9.73 9.92 14.96
CA THR A 149 10.62 9.47 13.89
C THR A 149 11.53 10.59 13.42
N GLU A 150 12.60 10.29 12.76
CA GLU A 150 13.49 11.26 12.12
C GLU A 150 12.98 11.68 10.75
N TYR A 151 12.33 10.74 10.02
CA TYR A 151 11.67 10.97 8.73
C TYR A 151 10.38 10.14 8.65
N ALA A 152 9.39 10.69 7.98
CA ALA A 152 8.22 9.98 7.49
C ALA A 152 8.28 9.86 5.97
N ILE A 153 7.90 8.70 5.44
CA ILE A 153 7.73 8.45 4.02
C ILE A 153 6.25 8.24 3.78
N VAL A 154 5.71 8.89 2.76
CA VAL A 154 4.32 8.75 2.31
C VAL A 154 4.30 8.43 0.82
N PRO A 155 3.30 7.69 0.33
CA PRO A 155 3.31 7.24 -1.05
C PRO A 155 2.78 8.27 -2.06
N THR A 156 2.09 9.32 -1.62
CA THR A 156 1.45 10.33 -2.49
C THR A 156 1.40 11.70 -1.83
N GLU A 157 1.29 12.76 -2.63
CA GLU A 157 1.04 14.13 -2.16
C GLU A 157 -0.28 14.24 -1.37
N LYS A 158 -1.33 13.50 -1.76
CA LYS A 158 -2.57 13.39 -0.96
C LYS A 158 -2.29 13.10 0.52
N VAL A 159 -1.40 12.15 0.78
CA VAL A 159 -1.06 11.76 2.16
C VAL A 159 -0.10 12.76 2.80
N HIS A 160 0.79 13.38 2.03
CA HIS A 160 1.65 14.45 2.49
C HIS A 160 0.81 15.63 3.04
N ASP A 161 -0.12 16.12 2.23
CA ASP A 161 -1.00 17.25 2.60
C ASP A 161 -1.87 16.91 3.82
N LEU A 162 -2.40 15.69 3.88
CA LEU A 162 -3.14 15.20 5.05
C LEU A 162 -2.29 15.25 6.33
N LEU A 163 -1.02 14.84 6.27
CA LEU A 163 -0.13 14.88 7.43
C LEU A 163 0.26 16.31 7.81
N GLU A 164 0.34 17.22 6.85
CA GLU A 164 0.52 18.65 7.09
C GLU A 164 -0.70 19.24 7.81
N GLU A 165 -1.93 18.91 7.37
CA GLU A 165 -3.17 19.28 8.07
C GLU A 165 -3.23 18.72 9.51
N TYR A 166 -2.71 17.51 9.74
CA TYR A 166 -2.58 16.94 11.09
C TYR A 166 -1.52 17.66 11.94
N GLY A 167 -0.73 18.52 11.32
CA GLY A 167 0.34 19.28 11.98
C GLY A 167 1.52 18.41 12.38
N VAL A 168 1.90 17.44 11.57
CA VAL A 168 3.10 16.61 11.76
C VAL A 168 4.33 17.49 11.59
N ASP A 169 5.24 17.44 12.57
CA ASP A 169 6.46 18.27 12.58
C ASP A 169 7.69 17.54 12.01
N THR A 170 7.58 16.24 11.79
CA THR A 170 8.65 15.39 11.21
C THR A 170 8.75 15.69 9.71
N PRO A 171 9.97 15.78 9.13
CA PRO A 171 10.14 15.85 7.69
C PRO A 171 9.44 14.69 6.98
N VAL A 172 8.61 15.01 6.00
CA VAL A 172 7.86 14.04 5.19
C VAL A 172 8.45 14.02 3.78
N ALA A 173 8.72 12.83 3.27
CA ALA A 173 9.14 12.62 1.88
C ALA A 173 8.06 11.84 1.15
N VAL A 174 7.69 12.28 -0.04
CA VAL A 174 6.78 11.55 -0.93
C VAL A 174 7.59 10.58 -1.75
N ILE A 175 7.44 9.30 -1.48
CA ILE A 175 8.13 8.21 -2.17
C ILE A 175 7.13 7.09 -2.42
N PRO A 176 6.64 6.94 -3.65
CA PRO A 176 5.71 5.87 -4.01
C PRO A 176 6.33 4.48 -3.79
N SER A 177 5.54 3.55 -3.25
CA SER A 177 5.96 2.16 -3.14
C SER A 177 6.15 1.54 -4.52
N GLY A 178 7.30 0.91 -4.75
CA GLY A 178 7.63 0.28 -6.02
C GLY A 178 7.02 -1.10 -6.18
N ILE A 179 6.80 -1.48 -7.44
CA ILE A 179 6.39 -2.83 -7.84
C ILE A 179 7.46 -3.52 -8.68
N GLU A 180 7.51 -4.85 -8.61
CA GLU A 180 8.39 -5.65 -9.45
C GLU A 180 7.78 -5.81 -10.86
N MET A 181 8.24 -4.99 -11.80
CA MET A 181 7.71 -4.91 -13.17
C MET A 181 7.70 -6.25 -13.90
N SER A 182 8.73 -7.07 -13.72
CA SER A 182 8.88 -8.37 -14.38
C SER A 182 7.68 -9.31 -14.14
N ARG A 183 7.03 -9.20 -13.00
CA ARG A 183 5.85 -10.01 -12.65
C ARG A 183 4.64 -9.69 -13.51
N PHE A 184 4.50 -8.46 -13.95
CA PHE A 184 3.34 -7.97 -14.71
C PHE A 184 3.58 -7.96 -16.22
N GLN A 185 4.84 -7.98 -16.65
CA GLN A 185 5.26 -8.00 -18.06
C GLN A 185 5.57 -9.40 -18.58
N THR A 186 5.31 -10.44 -17.80
CA THR A 186 5.56 -11.84 -18.24
C THR A 186 4.75 -12.16 -19.48
N PRO A 187 5.36 -12.79 -20.51
CA PRO A 187 4.63 -13.20 -21.71
C PRO A 187 3.42 -14.05 -21.35
N GLN A 188 2.29 -13.77 -22.00
CA GLN A 188 1.04 -14.49 -21.78
C GLN A 188 1.18 -15.97 -22.16
N ASP A 189 0.81 -16.85 -21.25
CA ASP A 189 0.54 -18.26 -21.55
C ASP A 189 -0.90 -18.34 -22.11
N GLN A 190 -1.02 -18.38 -23.43
CA GLN A 190 -2.30 -18.39 -24.14
C GLN A 190 -3.21 -19.55 -23.75
N GLU A 191 -2.64 -20.73 -23.43
CA GLU A 191 -3.44 -21.88 -23.02
C GLU A 191 -3.99 -21.67 -21.61
N LYS A 192 -3.18 -21.14 -20.69
CA LYS A 192 -3.62 -20.80 -19.34
C LYS A 192 -4.66 -19.68 -19.34
N GLU A 193 -4.51 -18.71 -20.23
CA GLU A 193 -5.51 -17.64 -20.41
C GLU A 193 -6.85 -18.20 -20.87
N LYS A 194 -6.87 -19.06 -21.90
CA LYS A 194 -8.07 -19.71 -22.40
C LYS A 194 -8.75 -20.57 -21.34
N GLU A 195 -7.97 -21.35 -20.58
CA GLU A 195 -8.47 -22.18 -19.48
C GLU A 195 -9.11 -21.28 -18.40
N LEU A 196 -8.48 -20.14 -18.07
CA LEU A 196 -8.98 -19.22 -17.08
C LEU A 196 -10.27 -18.53 -17.55
N ARG A 197 -10.33 -18.05 -18.81
CA ARG A 197 -11.57 -17.51 -19.41
C ARG A 197 -12.70 -18.52 -19.37
N HIS A 198 -12.45 -19.75 -19.80
CA HIS A 198 -13.45 -20.82 -19.77
C HIS A 198 -13.94 -21.11 -18.35
N ARG A 199 -13.03 -21.19 -17.37
CA ARG A 199 -13.39 -21.41 -15.94
C ARG A 199 -14.25 -20.28 -15.36
N LEU A 200 -14.02 -19.07 -15.81
CA LEU A 200 -14.74 -17.87 -15.35
C LEU A 200 -16.00 -17.58 -16.18
N GLY A 201 -16.29 -18.37 -17.23
CA GLY A 201 -17.45 -18.17 -18.11
C GLY A 201 -17.33 -16.89 -18.95
N ILE A 202 -16.11 -16.49 -19.33
CA ILE A 202 -15.82 -15.33 -20.17
C ILE A 202 -15.70 -15.82 -21.61
N GLU A 203 -16.62 -15.39 -22.47
CA GLU A 203 -16.63 -15.73 -23.89
C GLU A 203 -15.56 -14.93 -24.67
N PRO A 204 -15.15 -15.39 -25.87
CA PRO A 204 -14.14 -14.70 -26.67
C PRO A 204 -14.50 -13.28 -27.06
N GLU A 205 -15.80 -13.00 -27.25
CA GLU A 205 -16.35 -11.68 -27.63
C GLU A 205 -16.62 -10.77 -26.44
N ASP A 206 -16.49 -11.26 -25.20
CA ASP A 206 -16.72 -10.45 -24.02
C ASP A 206 -15.60 -9.43 -23.82
N MET A 207 -15.99 -8.20 -23.55
CA MET A 207 -15.12 -7.14 -23.06
C MET A 207 -15.09 -7.18 -21.55
N VAL A 208 -13.89 -7.19 -20.98
CA VAL A 208 -13.69 -7.45 -19.54
C VAL A 208 -13.16 -6.21 -18.85
N LEU A 209 -13.96 -5.67 -17.94
CA LEU A 209 -13.51 -4.70 -16.95
C LEU A 209 -12.96 -5.45 -15.73
N VAL A 210 -11.73 -5.18 -15.32
CA VAL A 210 -11.12 -5.81 -14.16
C VAL A 210 -11.08 -4.86 -12.98
N TYR A 211 -11.59 -5.32 -11.85
CA TYR A 211 -11.29 -4.76 -10.53
C TYR A 211 -10.46 -5.77 -9.75
N LEU A 212 -9.39 -5.33 -9.12
CA LEU A 212 -8.59 -6.15 -8.24
C LEU A 212 -8.37 -5.45 -6.91
N GLY A 213 -8.68 -6.15 -5.80
CA GLY A 213 -8.51 -5.59 -4.47
C GLY A 213 -9.39 -6.24 -3.41
N ARG A 214 -9.31 -5.69 -2.19
CA ARG A 214 -10.15 -6.13 -1.08
C ARG A 214 -11.61 -5.73 -1.32
N LEU A 215 -12.53 -6.67 -1.16
CA LEU A 215 -13.97 -6.40 -1.23
C LEU A 215 -14.44 -5.79 0.09
N ALA A 216 -14.44 -4.46 0.16
CA ALA A 216 -14.76 -3.70 1.37
C ALA A 216 -15.63 -2.49 1.03
N GLN A 217 -16.39 -1.99 2.00
CA GLN A 217 -17.35 -0.92 1.80
C GLN A 217 -16.70 0.36 1.27
N GLU A 218 -15.53 0.72 1.79
CA GLU A 218 -14.77 1.90 1.41
C GLU A 218 -14.25 1.86 -0.04
N LYS A 219 -14.27 0.69 -0.70
CA LYS A 219 -13.87 0.54 -2.11
C LYS A 219 -14.98 0.89 -3.10
N ASN A 220 -16.18 1.16 -2.63
CA ASN A 220 -17.32 1.66 -3.41
C ASN A 220 -17.65 0.84 -4.69
N ILE A 221 -17.46 -0.49 -4.64
CA ILE A 221 -17.63 -1.38 -5.80
C ILE A 221 -19.07 -1.33 -6.33
N GLN A 222 -20.05 -1.02 -5.48
CA GLN A 222 -21.45 -0.89 -5.90
C GLN A 222 -21.67 0.23 -6.93
N GLU A 223 -20.84 1.26 -6.98
CA GLU A 223 -20.89 2.27 -8.02
C GLU A 223 -20.59 1.65 -9.40
N LEU A 224 -19.58 0.76 -9.49
CA LEU A 224 -19.29 0.04 -10.74
C LEU A 224 -20.48 -0.80 -11.20
N PHE A 225 -21.25 -1.40 -10.28
CA PHE A 225 -22.47 -2.15 -10.62
C PHE A 225 -23.54 -1.24 -11.24
N GLN A 226 -23.69 -0.02 -10.73
CA GLN A 226 -24.64 0.95 -11.28
C GLN A 226 -24.24 1.36 -12.70
N LEU A 227 -22.94 1.63 -12.91
CA LEU A 227 -22.38 2.04 -14.18
C LEU A 227 -22.53 0.95 -15.25
N ILE A 228 -22.19 -0.31 -14.97
CA ILE A 228 -22.33 -1.39 -15.96
C ILE A 228 -23.80 -1.76 -16.23
N ARG A 229 -24.66 -1.69 -15.20
CA ARG A 229 -26.10 -1.93 -15.36
C ARG A 229 -26.76 -0.96 -16.32
N ALA A 230 -26.40 0.31 -16.26
CA ALA A 230 -26.96 1.37 -17.10
C ALA A 230 -26.76 1.08 -18.59
N ARG A 231 -25.69 0.38 -18.96
CA ARG A 231 -25.34 0.06 -20.35
C ARG A 231 -26.18 -1.05 -20.98
N HIS A 232 -26.80 -1.91 -20.17
CA HIS A 232 -27.57 -3.08 -20.66
C HIS A 232 -26.84 -3.99 -21.68
N GLN A 233 -25.49 -3.99 -21.67
CA GLN A 233 -24.64 -4.73 -22.62
C GLN A 233 -24.15 -6.03 -22.01
N LYS A 234 -24.73 -7.17 -22.40
CA LYS A 234 -24.44 -8.49 -21.84
C LYS A 234 -23.00 -8.98 -22.07
N SER A 235 -22.37 -8.57 -23.17
CA SER A 235 -20.98 -8.87 -23.48
C SER A 235 -19.97 -8.00 -22.73
N LEU A 236 -20.41 -7.07 -21.88
CA LEU A 236 -19.56 -6.34 -20.96
C LEU A 236 -19.55 -7.07 -19.61
N LYS A 237 -18.39 -7.56 -19.20
CA LYS A 237 -18.18 -8.27 -17.93
C LYS A 237 -17.39 -7.43 -16.96
N LEU A 238 -17.77 -7.47 -15.68
CA LEU A 238 -16.97 -6.95 -14.57
C LEU A 238 -16.40 -8.13 -13.79
N LEU A 239 -15.09 -8.30 -13.88
CA LEU A 239 -14.35 -9.33 -13.16
C LEU A 239 -13.81 -8.76 -11.84
N LEU A 240 -14.34 -9.23 -10.72
CA LEU A 240 -13.93 -8.86 -9.37
C LEU A 240 -12.93 -9.89 -8.84
N VAL A 241 -11.67 -9.50 -8.73
CA VAL A 241 -10.58 -10.32 -8.23
C VAL A 241 -10.23 -9.91 -6.80
N GLY A 242 -10.39 -10.83 -5.87
CA GLY A 242 -10.17 -10.59 -4.45
C GLY A 242 -11.31 -11.09 -3.58
N ASP A 243 -11.17 -10.84 -2.29
CA ASP A 243 -12.18 -11.21 -1.28
C ASP A 243 -12.22 -10.14 -0.18
N GLY A 244 -13.21 -10.22 0.70
CA GLY A 244 -13.30 -9.26 1.80
C GLY A 244 -14.62 -9.31 2.55
N PRO A 245 -14.72 -8.51 3.64
CA PRO A 245 -15.89 -8.55 4.53
C PRO A 245 -17.20 -8.09 3.87
N TYR A 246 -17.12 -7.39 2.75
CA TYR A 246 -18.29 -6.83 2.04
C TYR A 246 -18.73 -7.70 0.83
N ARG A 247 -18.15 -8.91 0.69
CA ARG A 247 -18.46 -9.79 -0.44
C ARG A 247 -19.92 -10.20 -0.50
N GLN A 248 -20.50 -10.60 0.64
CA GLN A 248 -21.88 -11.05 0.68
C GLN A 248 -22.85 -9.96 0.24
N GLU A 249 -22.65 -8.74 0.73
CA GLU A 249 -23.48 -7.58 0.38
C GLU A 249 -23.36 -7.23 -1.13
N LEU A 250 -22.16 -7.43 -1.72
CA LEU A 250 -21.96 -7.24 -3.14
C LEU A 250 -22.69 -8.32 -3.96
N GLU A 251 -22.62 -9.58 -3.57
CA GLU A 251 -23.36 -10.67 -4.21
C GLU A 251 -24.89 -10.46 -4.13
N GLU A 252 -25.40 -9.99 -2.99
CA GLU A 252 -26.81 -9.62 -2.84
C GLU A 252 -27.20 -8.43 -3.73
N ALA A 253 -26.34 -7.41 -3.84
CA ALA A 253 -26.55 -6.26 -4.72
C ALA A 253 -26.62 -6.67 -6.20
N VAL A 254 -25.74 -7.57 -6.65
CA VAL A 254 -25.74 -8.13 -8.01
C VAL A 254 -27.06 -8.83 -8.31
N GLN A 255 -27.62 -9.61 -7.36
CA GLN A 255 -28.92 -10.28 -7.49
C GLN A 255 -30.08 -9.26 -7.59
N GLN A 256 -30.09 -8.26 -6.70
CA GLN A 256 -31.11 -7.22 -6.67
C GLN A 256 -31.11 -6.37 -7.94
N MET A 257 -29.93 -6.09 -8.49
CA MET A 257 -29.76 -5.33 -9.73
C MET A 257 -30.00 -6.14 -11.00
N GLN A 258 -30.12 -7.47 -10.89
CA GLN A 258 -30.29 -8.41 -12.01
C GLN A 258 -29.14 -8.34 -13.05
N ILE A 259 -27.89 -8.30 -12.55
CA ILE A 259 -26.68 -8.23 -13.37
C ILE A 259 -25.75 -9.46 -13.18
N GLN A 260 -26.29 -10.60 -12.78
CA GLN A 260 -25.52 -11.82 -12.53
C GLN A 260 -24.75 -12.31 -13.75
N ASP A 261 -25.29 -12.06 -14.95
CA ASP A 261 -24.67 -12.42 -16.23
C ASP A 261 -23.45 -11.51 -16.56
N GLN A 262 -23.30 -10.37 -15.86
CA GLN A 262 -22.26 -9.37 -16.13
C GLN A 262 -21.17 -9.32 -15.07
N VAL A 263 -21.42 -9.79 -13.84
CA VAL A 263 -20.47 -9.70 -12.71
C VAL A 263 -19.92 -11.07 -12.35
N ILE A 264 -18.60 -11.19 -12.36
CA ILE A 264 -17.87 -12.43 -12.07
C ILE A 264 -17.03 -12.22 -10.81
N PHE A 265 -17.26 -13.05 -9.80
CA PHE A 265 -16.46 -13.06 -8.57
C PHE A 265 -15.40 -14.16 -8.67
N ALA A 266 -14.13 -13.79 -8.92
CA ALA A 266 -13.02 -14.74 -9.01
C ALA A 266 -12.56 -15.25 -7.63
N GLY A 267 -12.86 -14.51 -6.55
CA GLY A 267 -12.36 -14.80 -5.21
C GLY A 267 -10.90 -14.40 -5.01
N MET A 268 -10.33 -14.85 -3.89
CA MET A 268 -8.92 -14.60 -3.57
C MET A 268 -8.02 -15.40 -4.51
N VAL A 269 -7.01 -14.74 -5.06
CA VAL A 269 -6.00 -15.35 -5.94
C VAL A 269 -4.61 -15.22 -5.32
N SER A 270 -3.72 -16.15 -5.67
CA SER A 270 -2.34 -16.08 -5.19
C SER A 270 -1.59 -14.90 -5.85
N PRO A 271 -0.62 -14.27 -5.15
CA PRO A 271 0.16 -13.18 -5.72
C PRO A 271 0.87 -13.55 -7.03
N GLU A 272 1.23 -14.83 -7.21
CA GLU A 272 1.90 -15.35 -8.40
C GLU A 272 0.94 -15.47 -9.60
N GLU A 273 -0.36 -15.50 -9.35
CA GLU A 273 -1.38 -15.64 -10.40
C GLU A 273 -2.06 -14.32 -10.78
N VAL A 274 -1.86 -13.25 -9.98
CA VAL A 274 -2.54 -11.96 -10.15
C VAL A 274 -2.38 -11.41 -11.57
N ASN A 275 -1.18 -11.53 -12.17
CA ASN A 275 -0.91 -11.00 -13.50
C ASN A 275 -1.80 -11.64 -14.58
N TYR A 276 -2.16 -12.93 -14.47
CA TYR A 276 -3.07 -13.56 -15.43
C TYR A 276 -4.46 -12.93 -15.42
N TYR A 277 -4.94 -12.49 -14.25
CA TYR A 277 -6.23 -11.82 -14.13
C TYR A 277 -6.21 -10.42 -14.71
N TYR A 278 -5.12 -9.68 -14.56
CA TYR A 278 -4.96 -8.39 -15.27
C TYR A 278 -4.99 -8.60 -16.78
N HIS A 279 -4.31 -9.61 -17.30
CA HIS A 279 -4.27 -9.90 -18.74
C HIS A 279 -5.60 -10.42 -19.32
N LEU A 280 -6.55 -10.88 -18.50
CA LEU A 280 -7.91 -11.16 -18.97
C LEU A 280 -8.69 -9.88 -19.31
N GLY A 281 -8.28 -8.74 -18.75
CA GLY A 281 -8.98 -7.48 -18.83
C GLY A 281 -8.67 -6.68 -20.10
N ASP A 282 -9.65 -5.88 -20.50
CA ASP A 282 -9.50 -4.84 -21.52
C ASP A 282 -9.27 -3.47 -20.88
N VAL A 283 -9.86 -3.22 -19.71
CA VAL A 283 -9.75 -1.98 -18.94
C VAL A 283 -9.77 -2.33 -17.45
N PHE A 284 -8.87 -1.74 -16.68
CA PHE A 284 -8.95 -1.78 -15.22
C PHE A 284 -9.87 -0.68 -14.71
N VAL A 285 -10.76 -1.00 -13.77
CA VAL A 285 -11.73 -0.04 -13.23
C VAL A 285 -11.72 0.00 -11.71
N SER A 286 -11.89 1.19 -11.15
CA SER A 286 -12.08 1.37 -9.70
C SER A 286 -12.94 2.59 -9.41
N ALA A 287 -13.81 2.47 -8.40
CA ALA A 287 -14.59 3.58 -7.86
C ALA A 287 -14.13 3.96 -6.43
N SER A 288 -12.97 3.47 -6.00
CA SER A 288 -12.39 3.76 -4.69
C SER A 288 -11.90 5.21 -4.61
N GLN A 289 -12.19 5.86 -3.48
CA GLN A 289 -11.63 7.18 -3.11
C GLN A 289 -10.89 7.10 -1.75
N SER A 290 -10.60 5.87 -1.30
CA SER A 290 -9.94 5.58 -0.02
C SER A 290 -8.54 4.99 -0.21
N GLU A 291 -7.91 5.23 -1.36
CA GLU A 291 -6.56 4.73 -1.59
C GLU A 291 -5.52 5.68 -0.97
N THR A 292 -4.50 5.06 -0.41
CA THR A 292 -3.29 5.76 0.03
C THR A 292 -2.33 5.96 -1.15
N GLN A 293 -2.20 4.93 -1.99
CA GLN A 293 -1.45 4.94 -3.25
C GLN A 293 -2.19 4.21 -4.39
N GLY A 294 -2.91 3.12 -4.05
CA GLY A 294 -3.56 2.28 -5.05
C GLY A 294 -2.58 1.40 -5.83
N LEU A 295 -1.83 0.53 -5.16
CA LEU A 295 -0.87 -0.37 -5.82
C LEU A 295 -1.49 -1.17 -6.97
N THR A 296 -2.77 -1.54 -6.86
CA THR A 296 -3.48 -2.28 -7.91
C THR A 296 -3.65 -1.47 -9.20
N TYR A 297 -3.68 -0.14 -9.12
CA TYR A 297 -3.67 0.73 -10.30
C TYR A 297 -2.32 0.65 -11.01
N ILE A 298 -1.25 0.74 -10.24
CA ILE A 298 0.13 0.64 -10.75
C ILE A 298 0.38 -0.75 -11.34
N GLU A 299 -0.12 -1.81 -10.71
CA GLU A 299 -0.02 -3.19 -11.20
C GLU A 299 -0.79 -3.38 -12.53
N ALA A 300 -2.00 -2.82 -12.64
CA ALA A 300 -2.78 -2.83 -13.87
C ALA A 300 -2.05 -2.09 -15.01
N MET A 301 -1.53 -0.89 -14.73
CA MET A 301 -0.73 -0.10 -15.67
C MET A 301 0.53 -0.87 -16.11
N ALA A 302 1.24 -1.51 -15.18
CA ALA A 302 2.41 -2.36 -15.47
C ALA A 302 2.08 -3.56 -16.35
N SER A 303 0.84 -4.07 -16.25
CA SER A 303 0.31 -5.16 -17.11
C SER A 303 -0.13 -4.67 -18.49
N GLY A 304 -0.04 -3.37 -18.78
CA GLY A 304 -0.46 -2.77 -20.03
C GLY A 304 -1.96 -2.54 -20.17
N LEU A 305 -2.70 -2.54 -19.05
CA LEU A 305 -4.11 -2.17 -19.04
C LEU A 305 -4.26 -0.66 -18.90
N PRO A 306 -5.07 -0.02 -19.77
CA PRO A 306 -5.57 1.33 -19.47
C PRO A 306 -6.43 1.26 -18.23
N ILE A 307 -6.26 2.24 -17.35
CA ILE A 307 -7.10 2.38 -16.16
C ILE A 307 -8.19 3.42 -16.38
N LEU A 308 -9.39 3.17 -15.85
CA LEU A 308 -10.51 4.10 -15.77
C LEU A 308 -11.01 4.11 -14.32
N CYS A 309 -10.57 5.10 -13.56
CA CYS A 309 -10.77 5.15 -12.13
C CYS A 309 -11.51 6.40 -11.69
N LYS A 310 -12.28 6.31 -10.61
CA LYS A 310 -12.91 7.49 -10.03
C LYS A 310 -11.84 8.48 -9.61
N ASP A 311 -12.11 9.75 -9.87
CA ASP A 311 -11.23 10.86 -9.50
C ASP A 311 -10.93 10.86 -8.00
N ASP A 312 -9.65 10.83 -7.67
CA ASP A 312 -9.13 10.83 -6.30
C ASP A 312 -7.72 11.44 -6.32
N PRO A 313 -7.37 12.32 -5.37
CA PRO A 313 -6.06 12.96 -5.34
C PRO A 313 -4.85 12.00 -5.31
N CYS A 314 -5.04 10.72 -4.95
CA CYS A 314 -3.96 9.73 -5.06
C CYS A 314 -3.57 9.40 -6.51
N LEU A 315 -4.38 9.80 -7.48
CA LEU A 315 -4.16 9.57 -8.91
C LEU A 315 -3.57 10.78 -9.64
N ASP A 316 -3.49 11.95 -9.01
CA ASP A 316 -3.05 13.21 -9.66
C ASP A 316 -1.65 13.10 -10.27
N GLU A 317 -0.76 12.33 -9.66
CA GLU A 317 0.60 12.09 -10.16
C GLU A 317 0.74 10.76 -10.92
N VAL A 318 -0.31 9.93 -10.92
CA VAL A 318 -0.30 8.59 -11.53
C VAL A 318 -0.91 8.63 -12.92
N VAL A 319 -2.00 9.37 -13.11
CA VAL A 319 -2.82 9.37 -14.32
C VAL A 319 -2.70 10.69 -15.09
N GLU A 320 -2.17 10.61 -16.30
CA GLU A 320 -2.28 11.64 -17.31
C GLU A 320 -3.43 11.28 -18.24
N ASN A 321 -4.60 11.97 -18.09
CA ASN A 321 -5.82 11.66 -18.82
C ASN A 321 -5.59 11.66 -20.34
N GLY A 322 -5.91 10.54 -20.98
CA GLY A 322 -5.75 10.33 -22.42
C GLY A 322 -4.36 9.84 -22.85
N GLU A 323 -3.37 9.84 -21.96
CA GLU A 323 -2.00 9.35 -22.23
C GLU A 323 -1.79 7.94 -21.66
N ASN A 324 -1.87 7.77 -20.33
CA ASN A 324 -1.60 6.50 -19.66
C ASN A 324 -2.81 5.89 -18.92
N GLY A 325 -3.96 6.58 -18.96
CA GLY A 325 -5.18 6.19 -18.29
C GLY A 325 -6.21 7.30 -18.28
N PHE A 326 -7.27 7.11 -17.48
CA PHE A 326 -8.34 8.11 -17.30
C PHE A 326 -8.85 8.12 -15.88
N THR A 327 -9.22 9.31 -15.40
CA THR A 327 -10.09 9.50 -14.24
C THR A 327 -11.48 9.94 -14.68
N TYR A 328 -12.50 9.72 -13.83
CA TYR A 328 -13.87 10.20 -14.05
C TYR A 328 -14.44 10.80 -12.76
N ALA A 329 -15.18 11.89 -12.89
CA ALA A 329 -15.88 12.54 -11.78
C ALA A 329 -17.41 12.25 -11.81
N SER A 330 -17.96 11.89 -12.96
CA SER A 330 -19.39 11.61 -13.14
C SER A 330 -19.65 10.31 -13.90
N PRO A 331 -20.86 9.72 -13.78
CA PRO A 331 -21.27 8.58 -14.59
C PRO A 331 -21.17 8.83 -16.09
N GLU A 332 -21.48 10.03 -16.54
CA GLU A 332 -21.46 10.44 -17.96
C GLU A 332 -20.03 10.47 -18.50
N GLU A 333 -19.07 10.93 -17.70
CA GLU A 333 -17.64 10.89 -18.05
C GLU A 333 -17.14 9.43 -18.10
N PHE A 334 -17.52 8.60 -17.12
CA PHE A 334 -17.20 7.19 -17.15
C PHE A 334 -17.68 6.52 -18.44
N GLU A 335 -18.95 6.73 -18.81
CA GLU A 335 -19.52 6.14 -20.01
C GLU A 335 -18.82 6.61 -21.27
N THR A 336 -18.54 7.91 -21.38
CA THR A 336 -17.86 8.50 -22.55
C THR A 336 -16.46 7.91 -22.73
N VAL A 337 -15.70 7.82 -21.66
CA VAL A 337 -14.34 7.25 -21.71
C VAL A 337 -14.38 5.76 -21.95
N LEU A 338 -15.31 5.04 -21.31
CA LEU A 338 -15.46 3.61 -21.53
C LEU A 338 -15.83 3.30 -22.97
N ASP A 339 -16.75 4.02 -23.60
CA ASP A 339 -17.08 3.86 -25.02
C ASP A 339 -15.84 4.03 -25.89
N TYR A 340 -15.07 5.10 -25.67
CA TYR A 340 -13.82 5.32 -26.40
C TYR A 340 -12.85 4.14 -26.26
N LEU A 341 -12.65 3.64 -25.03
CA LEU A 341 -11.75 2.51 -24.78
C LEU A 341 -12.26 1.18 -25.33
N LEU A 342 -13.58 0.94 -25.40
CA LEU A 342 -14.15 -0.29 -25.93
C LEU A 342 -14.19 -0.32 -27.45
N GLU A 343 -14.48 0.82 -28.09
CA GLU A 343 -14.63 0.93 -29.55
C GLU A 343 -13.28 1.01 -30.28
N ASP A 344 -12.29 1.71 -29.71
CA ASP A 344 -10.97 1.89 -30.34
C ASP A 344 -9.90 1.00 -29.69
N ARG A 345 -9.72 -0.19 -30.27
CA ARG A 345 -8.67 -1.13 -29.84
C ARG A 345 -7.27 -0.54 -29.97
N ALA A 346 -7.00 0.27 -31.00
CA ALA A 346 -5.67 0.84 -31.20
C ALA A 346 -5.36 1.89 -30.14
N ALA A 347 -6.32 2.75 -29.81
CA ALA A 347 -6.20 3.71 -28.70
C ALA A 347 -5.99 2.97 -27.37
N ARG A 348 -6.80 1.94 -27.08
CA ARG A 348 -6.64 1.13 -25.85
C ARG A 348 -5.24 0.54 -25.71
N GLN A 349 -4.69 -0.03 -26.81
CA GLN A 349 -3.33 -0.56 -26.82
C GLN A 349 -2.27 0.52 -26.68
N HIS A 350 -2.47 1.69 -27.26
CA HIS A 350 -1.55 2.82 -27.15
C HIS A 350 -1.47 3.32 -25.71
N ILE A 351 -2.61 3.54 -25.07
CA ILE A 351 -2.72 3.98 -23.68
C ILE A 351 -2.09 2.93 -22.73
N GLY A 352 -2.38 1.64 -22.94
CA GLY A 352 -1.77 0.58 -22.16
C GLY A 352 -0.24 0.55 -22.28
N LYS A 353 0.31 0.80 -23.47
CA LYS A 353 1.76 0.93 -23.67
C LYS A 353 2.33 2.13 -22.90
N LYS A 354 1.67 3.27 -22.96
CA LYS A 354 2.06 4.46 -22.20
C LYS A 354 1.99 4.23 -20.67
N ALA A 355 0.98 3.49 -20.21
CA ALA A 355 0.85 3.08 -18.83
C ALA A 355 2.09 2.27 -18.36
N VAL A 356 2.54 1.29 -19.16
CA VAL A 356 3.76 0.52 -18.87
C VAL A 356 5.00 1.43 -18.80
N GLU A 357 5.18 2.32 -19.78
CA GLU A 357 6.32 3.25 -19.82
C GLU A 357 6.37 4.13 -18.55
N SER A 358 5.24 4.75 -18.19
CA SER A 358 5.11 5.57 -16.98
C SER A 358 5.39 4.78 -15.70
N THR A 359 4.85 3.56 -15.60
CA THR A 359 5.06 2.71 -14.43
C THR A 359 6.52 2.28 -14.27
N GLN A 360 7.19 1.94 -15.37
CA GLN A 360 8.61 1.55 -15.36
C GLN A 360 9.50 2.68 -14.86
N GLU A 361 9.20 3.91 -15.24
CA GLU A 361 10.00 5.08 -14.89
C GLU A 361 9.79 5.48 -13.41
N ASN A 362 8.55 5.51 -12.94
CA ASN A 362 8.21 6.16 -11.68
C ASN A 362 7.90 5.18 -10.54
N TYR A 363 7.49 3.94 -10.85
CA TYR A 363 6.96 3.00 -9.86
C TYR A 363 7.66 1.65 -9.84
N SER A 364 8.82 1.51 -10.49
CA SER A 364 9.64 0.30 -10.38
C SER A 364 10.28 0.18 -8.99
N THR A 365 10.60 -1.04 -8.57
CA THR A 365 11.33 -1.28 -7.32
C THR A 365 12.67 -0.54 -7.28
N GLU A 366 13.32 -0.37 -8.43
CA GLU A 366 14.58 0.35 -8.58
C GLU A 366 14.43 1.86 -8.34
N ALA A 367 13.35 2.47 -8.85
CA ALA A 367 13.03 3.88 -8.60
C ALA A 367 12.77 4.10 -7.10
N PHE A 368 11.90 3.27 -6.53
CA PHE A 368 11.58 3.29 -5.11
C PHE A 368 12.83 3.16 -4.21
N ALA A 369 13.69 2.17 -4.50
CA ALA A 369 14.90 1.95 -3.71
C ALA A 369 15.89 3.10 -3.79
N ARG A 370 16.02 3.73 -4.94
CA ARG A 370 16.91 4.88 -5.13
C ARG A 370 16.52 6.02 -4.19
N GLU A 371 15.24 6.35 -4.14
CA GLU A 371 14.72 7.44 -3.31
C GLU A 371 14.81 7.12 -1.82
N VAL A 372 14.49 5.87 -1.43
CA VAL A 372 14.64 5.40 -0.04
C VAL A 372 16.11 5.42 0.40
N ASP A 373 17.06 5.04 -0.48
CA ASP A 373 18.49 5.11 -0.18
C ASP A 373 18.97 6.54 0.10
N GLU A 374 18.41 7.54 -0.58
CA GLU A 374 18.71 8.95 -0.31
C GLU A 374 18.32 9.35 1.11
N ILE A 375 17.13 8.95 1.54
CA ILE A 375 16.67 9.15 2.93
C ILE A 375 17.59 8.41 3.91
N TYR A 376 17.96 7.16 3.61
CA TYR A 376 18.84 6.38 4.49
C TYR A 376 20.24 6.99 4.59
N ALA A 377 20.75 7.61 3.53
CA ALA A 377 22.03 8.30 3.54
C ALA A 377 22.00 9.63 4.32
N GLN A 378 20.86 10.30 4.35
CA GLN A 378 20.68 11.59 5.03
C GLN A 378 20.33 11.45 6.53
N ALA A 379 19.49 10.52 6.88
CA ALA A 379 18.93 10.39 8.23
C ALA A 379 19.99 10.23 9.36
N PRO A 380 21.07 9.45 9.22
CA PRO A 380 22.15 9.38 10.22
C PRO A 380 22.82 10.71 10.50
N LYS A 381 23.06 11.52 9.44
CA LYS A 381 23.70 12.85 9.56
C LYS A 381 22.83 13.81 10.36
N ASP A 382 21.51 13.73 10.18
CA ASP A 382 20.57 14.57 10.91
C ASP A 382 20.46 14.19 12.38
N VAL A 383 20.54 12.90 12.72
CA VAL A 383 20.61 12.42 14.12
C VAL A 383 21.87 12.94 14.81
N GLU A 384 23.02 12.88 14.15
CA GLU A 384 24.27 13.39 14.69
C GLU A 384 24.20 14.91 14.91
N ARG A 385 23.68 15.66 13.94
CA ARG A 385 23.50 17.12 14.04
C ARG A 385 22.56 17.50 15.19
N LYS A 386 21.41 16.87 15.32
CA LYS A 386 20.47 17.08 16.44
C LYS A 386 21.12 16.77 17.79
N SER A 387 21.89 15.70 17.86
CA SER A 387 22.63 15.31 19.09
C SER A 387 23.72 16.31 19.47
N ALA A 388 24.43 16.86 18.49
CA ALA A 388 25.44 17.90 18.72
C ALA A 388 24.81 19.18 19.26
N ILE A 389 23.71 19.66 18.66
CA ILE A 389 22.94 20.83 19.09
C ILE A 389 22.45 20.66 20.55
N ARG A 390 21.86 19.48 20.87
CA ARG A 390 21.39 19.19 22.24
C ARG A 390 22.53 19.25 23.25
N ARG A 391 23.70 18.64 22.94
CA ARG A 391 24.89 18.68 23.81
C ARG A 391 25.39 20.11 24.03
N GLN A 392 25.36 20.92 22.98
CA GLN A 392 25.75 22.33 23.08
C GLN A 392 24.77 23.13 23.95
N ALA A 393 23.46 22.95 23.74
CA ALA A 393 22.42 23.59 24.56
C ALA A 393 22.55 23.20 26.05
N THR A 394 22.73 21.90 26.34
CA THR A 394 22.96 21.42 27.73
C THR A 394 24.20 22.05 28.37
N ARG A 395 25.30 22.19 27.60
CA ARG A 395 26.51 22.85 28.09
C ARG A 395 26.29 24.34 28.37
N ILE A 396 25.51 25.04 27.57
CA ILE A 396 25.17 26.43 27.78
C ILE A 396 24.34 26.58 29.06
N ILE A 397 23.27 25.77 29.20
CA ILE A 397 22.40 25.78 30.39
C ILE A 397 23.23 25.49 31.65
N SER A 398 24.08 24.46 31.65
CA SER A 398 24.93 24.12 32.80
C SER A 398 25.98 25.18 33.16
N ARG A 399 26.36 26.04 32.20
CA ARG A 399 27.24 27.18 32.50
C ARG A 399 26.48 28.33 33.12
N VAL A 400 25.24 28.60 32.64
CA VAL A 400 24.39 29.68 33.21
C VAL A 400 24.01 29.35 34.65
N THR A 401 23.58 28.11 34.93
CA THR A 401 23.22 27.71 36.32
C THR A 401 24.38 27.64 37.28
N LYS A 402 25.65 27.53 36.81
CA LYS A 402 26.85 27.58 37.65
C LYS A 402 27.40 29.01 37.87
N SER A 403 26.89 30.00 37.15
CA SER A 403 27.30 31.42 37.33
C SER A 403 26.34 32.21 38.25
N GLU A 404 25.29 31.54 38.75
CA GLU A 404 24.31 32.12 39.70
C GLU A 404 24.54 31.62 41.15
N ASP A 405 25.48 30.70 41.37
CA ASP A 405 26.05 30.29 42.69
C ASP A 405 27.42 30.95 42.92
#